data_49b8736e700d49ef60c8ca6aa2b9870f
#
_entry.id   49b8736e700d49ef60c8ca6aa2b9870f
#
_cell.length_a   1.000
_cell.length_b   1.000
_cell.length_c   1.000
_cell.angle_alpha   90.00
_cell.angle_beta   90.00
_cell.angle_gamma   90.00
#
_symmetry.space_group_name_H-M   'P 1'
#
loop_
_entity.id
_entity.type
_entity.pdbx_description
1 polymer ?
#
loop_
_entity_poly.entity_id
_entity_poly.type
_entity_poly.pdbx_seq_one_letter_code
_entity_poly.pdbx_strand_id
1 'polypeptide(L)'
;QLVEKDMVKTVADIYRLTKDELADLERMAEKSAQNLLDQIEKSKTTTLARFLHALGIPQVGEATAQLLADHFGSMDDILSADRETLEQIHGIGPNMAEDISSFFHEKHNRAVIRDLLKAGIHWPKPLRVKKSSVLAGKTFVLTGGLSTMTRDEAKRRLQELGAKIAGSVSKKTDYVIVGEEPGSKADKARELGVAMLDEKEFLQLLGK
;
A
#
# COMPACT_ATOMS: atom_id res chain seq x y z
N GLN A 1 21.34 -14.81 -20.76
CA GLN A 1 22.71 -14.32 -20.51
C GLN A 1 23.02 -14.20 -19.01
N LEU A 2 22.20 -13.46 -18.18
CA LEU A 2 22.50 -13.25 -16.76
C LEU A 2 22.61 -14.56 -15.98
N VAL A 3 21.70 -15.51 -16.20
CA VAL A 3 21.72 -16.83 -15.56
C VAL A 3 22.84 -17.70 -16.12
N GLU A 4 23.07 -17.71 -17.43
CA GLU A 4 24.14 -18.49 -18.09
C GLU A 4 25.54 -18.04 -17.67
N LYS A 5 25.70 -16.76 -17.32
CA LYS A 5 26.96 -16.18 -16.82
C LYS A 5 27.08 -16.21 -15.28
N ASP A 6 26.19 -16.93 -14.58
CA ASP A 6 26.14 -17.00 -13.11
C ASP A 6 26.03 -15.65 -12.39
N MET A 7 25.58 -14.60 -13.07
CA MET A 7 25.42 -13.26 -12.50
C MET A 7 24.17 -13.15 -11.64
N VAL A 8 23.15 -13.95 -11.94
CA VAL A 8 21.86 -13.98 -11.25
C VAL A 8 21.45 -15.41 -10.96
N LYS A 9 21.29 -15.74 -9.68
CA LYS A 9 20.80 -17.04 -9.17
C LYS A 9 19.38 -16.93 -8.60
N THR A 10 19.07 -15.79 -8.03
CA THR A 10 17.75 -15.44 -7.50
C THR A 10 17.30 -14.09 -8.03
N VAL A 11 16.00 -13.80 -7.93
CA VAL A 11 15.47 -12.49 -8.31
C VAL A 11 16.07 -11.32 -7.50
N ALA A 12 16.59 -11.59 -6.31
CA ALA A 12 17.25 -10.59 -5.48
C ALA A 12 18.59 -10.12 -6.06
N ASP A 13 19.28 -10.97 -6.84
CA ASP A 13 20.55 -10.65 -7.43
C ASP A 13 20.45 -9.59 -8.54
N ILE A 14 19.27 -9.48 -9.17
CA ILE A 14 18.97 -8.43 -10.17
C ILE A 14 19.22 -7.03 -9.59
N TYR A 15 18.94 -6.84 -8.30
CA TYR A 15 19.12 -5.56 -7.60
C TYR A 15 20.54 -5.26 -7.19
N ARG A 16 21.48 -6.18 -7.43
CA ARG A 16 22.91 -6.04 -7.12
C ARG A 16 23.76 -5.82 -8.37
N LEU A 17 23.17 -5.95 -9.55
CA LEU A 17 23.86 -5.78 -10.83
C LEU A 17 24.44 -4.38 -10.96
N THR A 18 25.66 -4.29 -11.47
CA THR A 18 26.36 -3.05 -11.73
C THR A 18 26.30 -2.64 -13.21
N LYS A 19 26.61 -1.37 -13.51
CA LYS A 19 26.65 -0.87 -14.87
C LYS A 19 27.67 -1.62 -15.72
N ASP A 20 28.86 -1.86 -15.15
CA ASP A 20 29.96 -2.52 -15.86
C ASP A 20 29.61 -3.96 -16.21
N GLU A 21 29.05 -4.72 -15.25
CA GLU A 21 28.56 -6.09 -15.48
C GLU A 21 27.50 -6.14 -16.59
N LEU A 22 26.61 -5.18 -16.65
CA LEU A 22 25.56 -5.13 -17.68
C LEU A 22 26.15 -4.70 -19.03
N ALA A 23 27.08 -3.77 -19.06
CA ALA A 23 27.71 -3.29 -20.30
C ALA A 23 28.58 -4.36 -20.98
N ASP A 24 29.08 -5.33 -20.21
CA ASP A 24 29.83 -6.49 -20.70
C ASP A 24 28.94 -7.59 -21.34
N LEU A 25 27.61 -7.42 -21.27
CA LEU A 25 26.68 -8.34 -21.92
C LEU A 25 26.59 -8.09 -23.43
N GLU A 26 26.38 -9.14 -24.19
CA GLU A 26 26.19 -9.04 -25.64
C GLU A 26 25.03 -8.11 -25.99
N ARG A 27 25.27 -7.18 -26.89
CA ARG A 27 24.29 -6.18 -27.38
C ARG A 27 23.78 -5.20 -26.32
N MET A 28 24.53 -5.06 -25.21
CA MET A 28 24.20 -4.12 -24.14
C MET A 28 25.21 -2.95 -24.16
N ALA A 29 24.81 -1.82 -24.74
CA ALA A 29 25.61 -0.59 -24.69
C ALA A 29 25.45 0.09 -23.32
N GLU A 30 26.43 0.92 -22.93
CA GLU A 30 26.42 1.66 -21.64
C GLU A 30 25.11 2.40 -21.36
N LYS A 31 24.54 3.06 -22.38
CA LYS A 31 23.26 3.77 -22.21
C LYS A 31 22.11 2.81 -21.91
N SER A 32 22.10 1.63 -22.53
CA SER A 32 21.09 0.60 -22.25
C SER A 32 21.26 0.00 -20.87
N ALA A 33 22.51 -0.26 -20.45
CA ALA A 33 22.82 -0.71 -19.11
C ALA A 33 22.36 0.31 -18.05
N GLN A 34 22.64 1.61 -18.26
CA GLN A 34 22.17 2.65 -17.35
C GLN A 34 20.64 2.73 -17.29
N ASN A 35 19.96 2.72 -18.44
CA ASN A 35 18.49 2.72 -18.48
C ASN A 35 17.89 1.53 -17.73
N LEU A 36 18.50 0.34 -17.85
CA LEU A 36 18.05 -0.85 -17.13
C LEU A 36 18.20 -0.68 -15.63
N LEU A 37 19.35 -0.20 -15.15
CA LEU A 37 19.59 0.08 -13.74
C LEU A 37 18.59 1.12 -13.19
N ASP A 38 18.33 2.17 -13.95
CA ASP A 38 17.33 3.19 -13.56
C ASP A 38 15.93 2.59 -13.41
N GLN A 39 15.55 1.62 -14.25
CA GLN A 39 14.27 0.91 -14.12
C GLN A 39 14.26 -0.06 -12.91
N ILE A 40 15.38 -0.77 -12.68
CA ILE A 40 15.55 -1.62 -11.51
C ILE A 40 15.43 -0.78 -10.23
N GLU A 41 16.08 0.38 -10.17
CA GLU A 41 15.99 1.28 -9.01
C GLU A 41 14.57 1.79 -8.79
N LYS A 42 13.88 2.23 -9.85
CA LYS A 42 12.48 2.64 -9.77
C LYS A 42 11.55 1.52 -9.29
N SER A 43 11.85 0.27 -9.64
CA SER A 43 11.03 -0.88 -9.25
C SER A 43 11.08 -1.19 -7.75
N LYS A 44 12.06 -0.64 -7.01
CA LYS A 44 12.16 -0.80 -5.56
C LYS A 44 11.00 -0.15 -4.80
N THR A 45 10.41 0.91 -5.37
CA THR A 45 9.21 1.54 -4.81
C THR A 45 7.97 0.89 -5.39
N THR A 46 7.22 0.16 -4.57
CA THR A 46 6.05 -0.62 -5.01
C THR A 46 4.92 -0.55 -3.98
N THR A 47 3.96 -1.46 -4.02
CA THR A 47 2.95 -1.69 -2.98
C THR A 47 3.12 -3.11 -2.43
N LEU A 48 2.67 -3.36 -1.19
CA LEU A 48 2.72 -4.70 -0.60
C LEU A 48 1.98 -5.72 -1.47
N ALA A 49 0.81 -5.37 -2.01
CA ALA A 49 0.04 -6.24 -2.90
C ALA A 49 0.81 -6.60 -4.18
N ARG A 50 1.45 -5.63 -4.83
CA ARG A 50 2.26 -5.88 -6.04
C ARG A 50 3.49 -6.72 -5.72
N PHE A 51 4.12 -6.49 -4.57
CA PHE A 51 5.24 -7.31 -4.13
C PHE A 51 4.81 -8.77 -3.91
N LEU A 52 3.70 -9.01 -3.21
CA LEU A 52 3.15 -10.35 -2.99
C LEU A 52 2.82 -11.05 -4.31
N HIS A 53 2.18 -10.35 -5.24
CA HIS A 53 1.88 -10.90 -6.57
C HIS A 53 3.15 -11.27 -7.33
N ALA A 54 4.18 -10.42 -7.28
CA ALA A 54 5.46 -10.65 -7.97
C ALA A 54 6.27 -11.82 -7.38
N LEU A 55 6.00 -12.26 -6.15
CA LEU A 55 6.64 -13.45 -5.57
C LEU A 55 6.21 -14.75 -6.24
N GLY A 56 5.13 -14.76 -7.03
CA GLY A 56 4.65 -15.93 -7.74
C GLY A 56 4.11 -17.04 -6.83
N ILE A 57 3.47 -16.65 -5.72
CA ILE A 57 2.86 -17.60 -4.77
C ILE A 57 1.76 -18.39 -5.50
N PRO A 58 1.74 -19.73 -5.42
CA PRO A 58 0.71 -20.53 -6.08
C PRO A 58 -0.71 -20.06 -5.73
N GLN A 59 -1.59 -20.00 -6.71
CA GLN A 59 -2.98 -19.55 -6.61
C GLN A 59 -3.18 -18.07 -6.20
N VAL A 60 -2.13 -17.32 -5.93
CA VAL A 60 -2.22 -15.90 -5.53
C VAL A 60 -2.09 -15.00 -6.75
N GLY A 61 -3.23 -14.59 -7.32
CA GLY A 61 -3.32 -13.54 -8.32
C GLY A 61 -3.36 -12.14 -7.70
N GLU A 62 -3.49 -11.10 -8.53
CA GLU A 62 -3.52 -9.69 -8.08
C GLU A 62 -4.60 -9.44 -7.01
N ALA A 63 -5.81 -9.99 -7.20
CA ALA A 63 -6.92 -9.80 -6.26
C ALA A 63 -6.62 -10.43 -4.88
N THR A 64 -6.06 -11.65 -4.86
CA THR A 64 -5.68 -12.32 -3.60
C THR A 64 -4.50 -11.63 -2.94
N ALA A 65 -3.51 -11.17 -3.71
CA ALA A 65 -2.39 -10.41 -3.20
C ALA A 65 -2.84 -9.08 -2.55
N GLN A 66 -3.83 -8.40 -3.17
CA GLN A 66 -4.43 -7.19 -2.58
C GLN A 66 -5.18 -7.53 -1.29
N LEU A 67 -5.94 -8.62 -1.28
CA LEU A 67 -6.68 -9.08 -0.09
C LEU A 67 -5.74 -9.38 1.10
N LEU A 68 -4.63 -10.07 0.84
CA LEU A 68 -3.59 -10.33 1.85
C LEU A 68 -2.96 -9.04 2.37
N ALA A 69 -2.60 -8.12 1.46
CA ALA A 69 -2.01 -6.84 1.83
C ALA A 69 -2.96 -5.98 2.68
N ASP A 70 -4.25 -5.95 2.35
CA ASP A 70 -5.27 -5.19 3.08
C ASP A 70 -5.56 -5.81 4.47
N HIS A 71 -5.54 -7.14 4.56
CA HIS A 71 -5.82 -7.84 5.80
C HIS A 71 -4.67 -7.71 6.81
N PHE A 72 -3.45 -8.00 6.40
CA PHE A 72 -2.28 -8.04 7.29
C PHE A 72 -1.57 -6.69 7.42
N GLY A 73 -1.51 -5.91 6.33
CA GLY A 73 -0.88 -4.59 6.33
C GLY A 73 0.64 -4.59 6.40
N SER A 74 1.30 -5.69 6.78
CA SER A 74 2.75 -5.79 6.82
C SER A 74 3.25 -7.15 6.35
N MET A 75 4.49 -7.19 5.85
CA MET A 75 5.13 -8.44 5.43
C MET A 75 5.41 -9.35 6.61
N ASP A 76 5.75 -8.79 7.78
CA ASP A 76 6.04 -9.57 8.98
C ASP A 76 4.81 -10.32 9.48
N ASP A 77 3.64 -9.68 9.45
CA ASP A 77 2.37 -10.30 9.83
C ASP A 77 2.01 -11.44 8.85
N ILE A 78 2.26 -11.25 7.54
CA ILE A 78 2.04 -12.29 6.52
C ILE A 78 2.98 -13.48 6.72
N LEU A 79 4.27 -13.22 6.99
CA LEU A 79 5.28 -14.26 7.24
C LEU A 79 5.01 -15.08 8.51
N SER A 80 4.22 -14.52 9.43
CA SER A 80 3.87 -15.14 10.72
C SER A 80 2.49 -15.80 10.71
N ALA A 81 1.71 -15.58 9.62
CA ALA A 81 0.36 -16.13 9.51
C ALA A 81 0.40 -17.65 9.34
N ASP A 82 -0.38 -18.34 10.17
CA ASP A 82 -0.63 -19.76 10.01
C ASP A 82 -1.80 -20.01 9.04
N ARG A 83 -1.99 -21.27 8.69
CA ARG A 83 -3.06 -21.70 7.81
C ARG A 83 -4.44 -21.30 8.33
N GLU A 84 -4.69 -21.49 9.62
CA GLU A 84 -5.97 -21.21 10.26
C GLU A 84 -6.32 -19.73 10.16
N THR A 85 -5.35 -18.85 10.37
CA THR A 85 -5.53 -17.39 10.21
C THR A 85 -5.83 -17.02 8.75
N LEU A 86 -5.16 -17.66 7.79
CA LEU A 86 -5.38 -17.42 6.37
C LEU A 86 -6.79 -17.88 5.93
N GLU A 87 -7.30 -19.01 6.43
CA GLU A 87 -8.65 -19.52 6.13
C GLU A 87 -9.76 -18.60 6.64
N GLN A 88 -9.52 -17.79 7.67
CA GLN A 88 -10.50 -16.81 8.17
C GLN A 88 -10.71 -15.62 7.22
N ILE A 89 -9.85 -15.45 6.23
CA ILE A 89 -9.95 -14.37 5.26
C ILE A 89 -10.97 -14.74 4.20
N HIS A 90 -12.04 -13.95 4.10
CA HIS A 90 -13.07 -14.18 3.09
C HIS A 90 -12.45 -14.16 1.68
N GLY A 91 -12.60 -15.26 0.94
CA GLY A 91 -12.02 -15.44 -0.40
C GLY A 91 -10.74 -16.29 -0.44
N ILE A 92 -10.23 -16.73 0.72
CA ILE A 92 -9.12 -17.69 0.82
C ILE A 92 -9.70 -19.02 1.31
N GLY A 93 -9.68 -20.03 0.43
CA GLY A 93 -10.10 -21.39 0.77
C GLY A 93 -8.96 -22.22 1.37
N PRO A 94 -9.25 -23.42 1.90
CA PRO A 94 -8.28 -24.28 2.58
C PRO A 94 -7.04 -24.62 1.75
N ASN A 95 -7.22 -24.92 0.46
CA ASN A 95 -6.09 -25.26 -0.42
C ASN A 95 -5.18 -24.06 -0.66
N MET A 96 -5.78 -22.88 -0.89
CA MET A 96 -5.02 -21.64 -1.08
C MET A 96 -4.29 -21.22 0.21
N ALA A 97 -4.92 -21.38 1.37
CA ALA A 97 -4.32 -21.12 2.67
C ALA A 97 -3.09 -22.03 2.91
N GLU A 98 -3.20 -23.31 2.55
CA GLU A 98 -2.10 -24.28 2.62
C GLU A 98 -0.93 -23.86 1.70
N ASP A 99 -1.23 -23.51 0.43
CA ASP A 99 -0.21 -23.10 -0.53
C ASP A 99 0.51 -21.83 -0.07
N ILE A 100 -0.22 -20.83 0.43
CA ILE A 100 0.34 -19.57 0.96
C ILE A 100 1.21 -19.86 2.18
N SER A 101 0.70 -20.62 3.14
CA SER A 101 1.41 -20.97 4.36
C SER A 101 2.69 -21.74 4.03
N SER A 102 2.61 -22.78 3.20
CA SER A 102 3.76 -23.56 2.76
C SER A 102 4.82 -22.71 2.05
N PHE A 103 4.40 -21.81 1.17
CA PHE A 103 5.30 -20.89 0.46
C PHE A 103 6.11 -20.03 1.44
N PHE A 104 5.47 -19.46 2.46
CA PHE A 104 6.14 -18.60 3.44
C PHE A 104 6.90 -19.37 4.52
N HIS A 105 6.65 -20.66 4.71
CA HIS A 105 7.45 -21.51 5.60
C HIS A 105 8.68 -22.09 4.91
N GLU A 106 8.73 -22.09 3.58
CA GLU A 106 9.89 -22.59 2.84
C GLU A 106 11.12 -21.69 3.06
N LYS A 107 12.21 -22.28 3.52
CA LYS A 107 13.45 -21.57 3.89
C LYS A 107 14.04 -20.76 2.72
N HIS A 108 13.99 -21.32 1.52
CA HIS A 108 14.48 -20.65 0.32
C HIS A 108 13.69 -19.39 0.01
N ASN A 109 12.35 -19.48 0.03
CA ASN A 109 11.48 -18.35 -0.25
C ASN A 109 11.68 -17.23 0.79
N ARG A 110 11.78 -17.59 2.07
CA ARG A 110 12.08 -16.61 3.15
C ARG A 110 13.44 -15.93 2.94
N ALA A 111 14.45 -16.66 2.48
CA ALA A 111 15.75 -16.07 2.18
C ALA A 111 15.66 -15.08 1.01
N VAL A 112 14.99 -15.44 -0.06
CA VAL A 112 14.78 -14.56 -1.23
C VAL A 112 14.01 -13.30 -0.82
N ILE A 113 12.91 -13.43 -0.07
CA ILE A 113 12.12 -12.28 0.42
C ILE A 113 13.01 -11.35 1.26
N ARG A 114 13.75 -11.90 2.21
CA ARG A 114 14.67 -11.12 3.05
C ARG A 114 15.72 -10.37 2.22
N ASP A 115 16.27 -11.02 1.19
CA ASP A 115 17.31 -10.45 0.35
C ASP A 115 16.73 -9.35 -0.58
N LEU A 116 15.49 -9.50 -1.07
CA LEU A 116 14.76 -8.47 -1.79
C LEU A 116 14.51 -7.23 -0.92
N LEU A 117 14.09 -7.42 0.33
CA LEU A 117 13.88 -6.32 1.28
C LEU A 117 15.20 -5.61 1.63
N LYS A 118 16.31 -6.37 1.80
CA LYS A 118 17.66 -5.82 2.00
C LYS A 118 18.17 -5.06 0.79
N ALA A 119 17.77 -5.44 -0.42
CA ALA A 119 18.11 -4.73 -1.65
C ALA A 119 17.40 -3.37 -1.78
N GLY A 120 16.49 -3.05 -0.85
CA GLY A 120 15.83 -1.75 -0.75
C GLY A 120 14.40 -1.72 -1.33
N ILE A 121 13.81 -2.87 -1.64
CA ILE A 121 12.39 -2.91 -2.02
C ILE A 121 11.55 -2.48 -0.82
N HIS A 122 10.68 -1.51 -1.04
CA HIS A 122 9.85 -0.93 -0.01
C HIS A 122 8.51 -0.44 -0.56
N TRP A 123 7.56 -0.28 0.34
CA TRP A 123 6.24 0.29 0.06
C TRP A 123 5.84 1.23 1.20
N PRO A 124 4.94 2.20 0.93
CA PRO A 124 4.35 3.02 1.98
C PRO A 124 3.70 2.10 3.03
N LYS A 125 3.99 2.36 4.30
CA LYS A 125 3.30 1.62 5.37
C LYS A 125 1.79 1.82 5.18
N PRO A 126 0.99 0.75 5.19
CA PRO A 126 -0.45 0.91 5.17
C PRO A 126 -0.86 1.78 6.35
N LEU A 127 -1.75 2.71 6.10
CA LEU A 127 -2.36 3.50 7.17
C LEU A 127 -3.04 2.49 8.11
N ARG A 128 -2.48 2.30 9.31
CA ARG A 128 -3.10 1.44 10.33
C ARG A 128 -4.45 2.07 10.70
N VAL A 129 -5.51 1.61 10.05
CA VAL A 129 -6.86 2.01 10.41
C VAL A 129 -7.12 1.51 11.82
N LYS A 130 -7.23 2.42 12.78
CA LYS A 130 -7.70 2.06 14.13
C LYS A 130 -9.17 1.63 14.01
N LYS A 131 -9.41 0.33 13.87
CA LYS A 131 -10.77 -0.27 13.76
C LYS A 131 -11.71 0.12 14.91
N SER A 132 -11.18 0.65 16.00
CA SER A 132 -11.93 1.14 17.17
C SER A 132 -12.16 2.66 17.16
N SER A 133 -11.86 3.36 16.06
CA SER A 133 -12.12 4.80 15.96
C SER A 133 -13.62 5.07 15.79
N VAL A 134 -14.11 6.09 16.50
CA VAL A 134 -15.48 6.63 16.34
C VAL A 134 -15.75 7.07 14.89
N LEU A 135 -14.71 7.29 14.09
CA LEU A 135 -14.77 7.73 12.70
C LEU A 135 -14.77 6.60 11.68
N ALA A 136 -14.58 5.35 12.14
CA ALA A 136 -14.53 4.20 11.23
C ALA A 136 -15.83 4.05 10.43
N GLY A 137 -15.69 4.01 9.09
CA GLY A 137 -16.81 3.92 8.16
C GLY A 137 -17.54 5.23 7.85
N LYS A 138 -17.30 6.32 8.60
CA LYS A 138 -17.89 7.64 8.35
C LYS A 138 -17.31 8.28 7.08
N THR A 139 -18.18 8.96 6.34
CA THR A 139 -17.80 9.63 5.08
C THR A 139 -17.61 11.12 5.29
N PHE A 140 -16.44 11.62 4.95
CA PHE A 140 -16.04 13.02 5.07
C PHE A 140 -15.84 13.68 3.71
N VAL A 141 -16.18 14.96 3.63
CA VAL A 141 -15.84 15.83 2.50
C VAL A 141 -15.08 17.04 3.06
N LEU A 142 -14.02 17.47 2.36
CA LEU A 142 -13.25 18.66 2.73
C LEU A 142 -13.54 19.79 1.72
N THR A 143 -13.74 21.01 2.24
CA THR A 143 -13.92 22.23 1.46
C THR A 143 -13.21 23.41 2.12
N GLY A 144 -12.65 24.31 1.32
CA GLY A 144 -11.81 25.41 1.84
C GLY A 144 -10.38 25.00 2.17
N GLY A 145 -9.54 25.96 2.54
CA GLY A 145 -8.18 25.76 3.04
C GLY A 145 -8.17 25.46 4.54
N LEU A 146 -7.29 24.58 5.00
CA LEU A 146 -7.02 24.40 6.42
C LEU A 146 -5.76 25.19 6.79
N SER A 147 -5.77 25.88 7.92
CA SER A 147 -4.66 26.72 8.37
C SER A 147 -3.54 25.92 9.04
N THR A 148 -3.88 24.80 9.68
CA THR A 148 -2.98 24.00 10.51
C THR A 148 -2.35 22.81 9.78
N MET A 149 -2.88 22.40 8.63
CA MET A 149 -2.39 21.27 7.86
C MET A 149 -2.81 21.31 6.39
N THR A 150 -2.10 20.60 5.54
CA THR A 150 -2.49 20.45 4.14
C THR A 150 -3.74 19.56 3.99
N ARG A 151 -4.48 19.76 2.88
CA ARG A 151 -5.63 18.89 2.55
C ARG A 151 -5.28 17.39 2.49
N ASP A 152 -4.12 17.08 1.97
CA ASP A 152 -3.70 15.68 1.84
C ASP A 152 -3.30 15.09 3.18
N GLU A 153 -2.74 15.88 4.07
CA GLU A 153 -2.52 15.48 5.46
C GLU A 153 -3.83 15.24 6.21
N ALA A 154 -4.82 16.12 6.07
CA ALA A 154 -6.14 15.94 6.66
C ALA A 154 -6.82 14.65 6.17
N LYS A 155 -6.79 14.39 4.85
CA LYS A 155 -7.30 13.14 4.27
C LYS A 155 -6.60 11.92 4.85
N ARG A 156 -5.27 11.95 4.91
CA ARG A 156 -4.46 10.85 5.45
C ARG A 156 -4.84 10.54 6.90
N ARG A 157 -4.95 11.55 7.76
CA ARG A 157 -5.33 11.38 9.18
C ARG A 157 -6.73 10.79 9.34
N LEU A 158 -7.70 11.25 8.54
CA LEU A 158 -9.04 10.66 8.53
C LEU A 158 -9.04 9.20 8.10
N GLN A 159 -8.27 8.86 7.06
CA GLN A 159 -8.12 7.49 6.59
C GLN A 159 -7.44 6.60 7.64
N GLU A 160 -6.44 7.11 8.38
CA GLU A 160 -5.81 6.42 9.51
C GLU A 160 -6.82 6.06 10.62
N LEU A 161 -7.87 6.85 10.76
CA LEU A 161 -8.98 6.64 11.70
C LEU A 161 -10.15 5.85 11.09
N GLY A 162 -9.98 5.31 9.87
CA GLY A 162 -10.97 4.48 9.21
C GLY A 162 -12.09 5.21 8.51
N ALA A 163 -11.99 6.54 8.36
CA ALA A 163 -12.97 7.33 7.64
C ALA A 163 -12.83 7.19 6.12
N LYS A 164 -13.92 7.37 5.40
CA LYS A 164 -13.99 7.43 3.95
C LYS A 164 -13.95 8.90 3.50
N ILE A 165 -13.21 9.19 2.44
CA ILE A 165 -13.13 10.53 1.87
C ILE A 165 -13.90 10.56 0.54
N ALA A 166 -14.85 11.49 0.42
CA ALA A 166 -15.59 11.71 -0.81
C ALA A 166 -15.22 13.06 -1.45
N GLY A 167 -15.25 13.10 -2.77
CA GLY A 167 -14.99 14.32 -3.55
C GLY A 167 -16.17 15.30 -3.60
N SER A 168 -17.40 14.84 -3.34
CA SER A 168 -18.64 15.61 -3.41
C SER A 168 -19.56 15.31 -2.24
N VAL A 169 -20.38 16.29 -1.86
CA VAL A 169 -21.38 16.16 -0.78
C VAL A 169 -22.63 15.47 -1.31
N SER A 170 -23.12 14.49 -0.56
CA SER A 170 -24.36 13.75 -0.84
C SER A 170 -25.07 13.39 0.48
N LYS A 171 -26.27 12.82 0.39
CA LYS A 171 -27.01 12.30 1.57
C LYS A 171 -26.28 11.17 2.33
N LYS A 172 -25.21 10.61 1.72
CA LYS A 172 -24.34 9.59 2.34
C LYS A 172 -23.11 10.21 3.02
N THR A 173 -22.95 11.53 2.99
CA THR A 173 -21.88 12.25 3.67
C THR A 173 -22.24 12.44 5.12
N ASP A 174 -21.39 12.00 6.06
CA ASP A 174 -21.62 12.19 7.49
C ASP A 174 -21.16 13.55 7.96
N TYR A 175 -20.00 14.03 7.45
CA TYR A 175 -19.41 15.29 7.88
C TYR A 175 -18.77 16.05 6.72
N VAL A 176 -18.87 17.38 6.76
CA VAL A 176 -18.13 18.28 5.87
C VAL A 176 -17.19 19.12 6.71
N ILE A 177 -15.89 19.02 6.46
CA ILE A 177 -14.87 19.86 7.09
C ILE A 177 -14.77 21.15 6.28
N VAL A 178 -14.98 22.26 6.95
CA VAL A 178 -15.04 23.61 6.35
C VAL A 178 -13.85 24.42 6.85
N GLY A 179 -12.92 24.69 5.95
CA GLY A 179 -11.79 25.59 6.19
C GLY A 179 -12.07 27.00 5.67
N GLU A 180 -11.00 27.77 5.50
CA GLU A 180 -11.05 29.13 4.96
C GLU A 180 -11.52 29.12 3.49
N GLU A 181 -12.29 30.12 3.10
CA GLU A 181 -12.86 30.28 1.76
C GLU A 181 -13.58 29.02 1.26
N PRO A 182 -14.63 28.57 1.97
CA PRO A 182 -15.36 27.37 1.57
C PRO A 182 -16.10 27.60 0.26
N GLY A 183 -15.94 26.68 -0.69
CA GLY A 183 -16.64 26.71 -1.97
C GLY A 183 -18.04 26.09 -1.90
N SER A 184 -18.65 25.86 -3.07
CA SER A 184 -20.03 25.34 -3.27
C SER A 184 -20.36 24.04 -2.52
N LYS A 185 -19.36 23.31 -2.04
CA LYS A 185 -19.57 22.11 -1.21
C LYS A 185 -20.15 22.44 0.16
N ALA A 186 -19.81 23.60 0.75
CA ALA A 186 -20.38 24.04 2.01
C ALA A 186 -21.86 24.39 1.86
N ASP A 187 -22.24 25.06 0.76
CA ASP A 187 -23.64 25.37 0.47
C ASP A 187 -24.47 24.12 0.28
N LYS A 188 -23.93 23.16 -0.46
CA LYS A 188 -24.57 21.85 -0.66
C LYS A 188 -24.71 21.06 0.63
N ALA A 189 -23.76 21.17 1.55
CA ALA A 189 -23.87 20.56 2.88
C ALA A 189 -25.04 21.15 3.68
N ARG A 190 -25.21 22.49 3.66
CA ARG A 190 -26.35 23.19 4.30
C ARG A 190 -27.68 22.74 3.70
N GLU A 191 -27.77 22.69 2.37
CA GLU A 191 -28.99 22.25 1.66
C GLU A 191 -29.40 20.84 2.04
N LEU A 192 -28.42 19.93 2.20
CA LEU A 192 -28.66 18.52 2.51
C LEU A 192 -28.72 18.21 4.02
N GLY A 193 -28.54 19.22 4.88
CA GLY A 193 -28.53 19.05 6.34
C GLY A 193 -27.36 18.18 6.85
N VAL A 194 -26.23 18.15 6.12
CA VAL A 194 -25.04 17.41 6.51
C VAL A 194 -24.29 18.19 7.60
N ALA A 195 -23.85 17.49 8.65
CA ALA A 195 -23.09 18.10 9.73
C ALA A 195 -21.78 18.74 9.21
N MET A 196 -21.55 19.99 9.58
CA MET A 196 -20.35 20.72 9.18
C MET A 196 -19.48 20.92 10.41
N LEU A 197 -18.19 20.71 10.24
CA LEU A 197 -17.16 20.88 11.27
C LEU A 197 -16.22 21.99 10.82
N ASP A 198 -15.92 22.93 11.70
CA ASP A 198 -14.82 23.86 11.50
C ASP A 198 -13.47 23.16 11.75
N GLU A 199 -12.35 23.85 11.47
CA GLU A 199 -11.01 23.29 11.64
C GLU A 199 -10.71 22.94 13.10
N LYS A 200 -11.22 23.69 14.06
CA LYS A 200 -11.04 23.45 15.50
C LYS A 200 -11.77 22.18 15.94
N GLU A 201 -13.02 22.03 15.54
CA GLU A 201 -13.84 20.84 15.81
C GLU A 201 -13.23 19.61 15.13
N PHE A 202 -12.71 19.78 13.92
CA PHE A 202 -12.00 18.73 13.22
C PHE A 202 -10.74 18.27 13.96
N LEU A 203 -9.94 19.21 14.49
CA LEU A 203 -8.74 18.87 15.29
C LEU A 203 -9.11 18.12 16.58
N GLN A 204 -10.20 18.54 17.25
CA GLN A 204 -10.70 17.82 18.42
C GLN A 204 -11.14 16.39 18.09
N LEU A 205 -11.78 16.23 16.92
CA LEU A 205 -12.21 14.92 16.43
C LEU A 205 -11.02 13.99 16.11
N LEU A 206 -9.89 14.56 15.69
CA LEU A 206 -8.64 13.82 15.48
C LEU A 206 -7.90 13.46 16.79
N GLY A 207 -8.40 13.91 17.94
CA GLY A 207 -7.80 13.62 19.26
C GLY A 207 -6.63 14.54 19.62
N LYS A 208 -6.66 15.77 19.14
CA LYS A 208 -5.69 16.83 19.50
C LYS A 208 -6.38 17.92 20.30
#